data_2bd3871005116215e4f7c8e4a3a744e7
#
_entry.id   2bd3871005116215e4f7c8e4a3a744e7
#
_cell.length_a   1.000
_cell.length_b   1.000
_cell.length_c   1.000
_cell.angle_alpha   90.00
_cell.angle_beta   90.00
_cell.angle_gamma   90.00
#
_symmetry.space_group_name_H-M   'P 1'
#
loop_
_entity.id
_entity.type
_entity.pdbx_description
1 polymer ?
#
loop_
_entity_poly.entity_id
_entity_poly.type
_entity_poly.pdbx_seq_one_letter_code
_entity_poly.pdbx_strand_id
1 'polypeptide(L)'
;MINIVKSINNILTKGELLLHIEPTSTAIKSVLKINYKLYILTKDDKTPKEILFFSSTLTPGNVISDLDEWATQEILRFVIHGGLRDYE
;
A
#
# COMPACT_ATOMS: atom_id res chain seq x y z
N MET A 1 -12.18 2.15 0.37
CA MET A 1 -11.38 0.91 0.42
C MET A 1 -10.42 0.84 -0.75
N ILE A 2 -9.20 0.39 -0.50
CA ILE A 2 -8.16 0.33 -1.55
C ILE A 2 -8.30 -0.98 -2.31
N ASN A 3 -8.86 -0.93 -3.51
CA ASN A 3 -9.16 -2.12 -4.31
C ASN A 3 -8.06 -2.48 -5.33
N ILE A 4 -7.06 -1.59 -5.52
CA ILE A 4 -6.02 -1.80 -6.51
C ILE A 4 -5.20 -3.07 -6.25
N VAL A 5 -4.97 -3.40 -4.98
CA VAL A 5 -4.22 -4.60 -4.60
C VAL A 5 -4.92 -5.87 -5.08
N LYS A 6 -6.25 -5.93 -4.92
CA LYS A 6 -7.04 -7.06 -5.41
C LYS A 6 -6.96 -7.18 -6.94
N SER A 7 -7.05 -6.06 -7.63
CA SER A 7 -6.96 -6.04 -9.09
C SER A 7 -5.59 -6.52 -9.58
N ILE A 8 -4.52 -6.10 -8.92
CA ILE A 8 -3.16 -6.52 -9.25
C ILE A 8 -3.00 -8.02 -8.98
N ASN A 9 -3.51 -8.52 -7.85
CA ASN A 9 -3.41 -9.93 -7.50
C ASN A 9 -4.13 -10.84 -8.50
N ASN A 10 -5.13 -10.33 -9.21
CA ASN A 10 -5.81 -11.10 -10.24
C ASN A 10 -4.94 -11.36 -11.46
N ILE A 11 -3.87 -10.59 -11.66
CA ILE A 11 -2.97 -10.72 -12.82
C ILE A 11 -1.56 -11.18 -12.47
N LEU A 12 -1.15 -11.08 -11.19
CA LEU A 12 0.16 -11.57 -10.77
C LEU A 12 0.20 -13.11 -10.77
N THR A 13 1.24 -13.67 -11.36
CA THR A 13 1.44 -15.12 -11.45
C THR A 13 2.49 -15.66 -10.49
N LYS A 14 3.43 -14.82 -10.06
CA LYS A 14 4.59 -15.23 -9.25
C LYS A 14 4.56 -14.73 -7.82
N GLY A 15 3.47 -14.13 -7.40
CA GLY A 15 3.36 -13.63 -6.04
C GLY A 15 2.01 -13.05 -5.74
N GLU A 16 1.81 -12.69 -4.48
CA GLU A 16 0.60 -12.06 -3.99
C GLU A 16 0.97 -10.82 -3.21
N LEU A 17 0.31 -9.70 -3.51
CA LEU A 17 0.50 -8.46 -2.76
C LEU A 17 -0.36 -8.44 -1.51
N LEU A 18 0.22 -7.97 -0.42
CA LEU A 18 -0.46 -7.73 0.85
C LEU A 18 -0.23 -6.28 1.25
N LEU A 19 -1.29 -5.55 1.51
CA LEU A 19 -1.20 -4.17 1.96
C LEU A 19 -1.52 -4.08 3.44
N HIS A 20 -0.58 -3.56 4.22
CA HIS A 20 -0.75 -3.29 5.64
C HIS A 20 -0.91 -1.79 5.86
N ILE A 21 -1.98 -1.39 6.52
CA ILE A 21 -2.28 0.01 6.82
C ILE A 21 -2.22 0.17 8.34
N GLU A 22 -1.35 1.05 8.82
CA GLU A 22 -1.11 1.24 10.24
C GLU A 22 -1.28 2.71 10.63
N PRO A 23 -2.40 3.08 11.27
CA PRO A 23 -2.57 4.42 11.83
C PRO A 23 -1.72 4.57 13.09
N THR A 24 -1.03 5.70 13.23
CA THR A 24 -0.25 6.03 14.42
C THR A 24 -0.62 7.42 14.92
N SER A 25 -0.68 7.55 16.25
CA SER A 25 -0.91 8.85 16.88
C SER A 25 0.32 9.74 16.71
N THR A 26 0.08 11.04 16.51
CA THR A 26 1.14 12.04 16.49
C THR A 26 1.11 12.86 17.79
N ALA A 27 2.09 13.75 17.97
CA ALA A 27 2.09 14.69 19.09
C ALA A 27 0.93 15.67 19.03
N ILE A 28 0.31 15.87 17.86
CA ILE A 28 -0.85 16.72 17.66
C ILE A 28 -2.11 15.85 17.75
N LYS A 29 -2.97 16.11 18.73
CA LYS A 29 -4.13 15.24 19.06
C LYS A 29 -5.10 15.00 17.91
N SER A 30 -5.26 15.95 17.00
CA SER A 30 -6.22 15.85 15.90
C SER A 30 -5.59 15.32 14.60
N VAL A 31 -4.33 14.87 14.65
CA VAL A 31 -3.59 14.44 13.46
C VAL A 31 -3.14 12.98 13.65
N LEU A 32 -3.44 12.15 12.65
CA LEU A 32 -2.97 10.77 12.59
C LEU A 32 -1.97 10.64 11.44
N LYS A 33 -0.88 9.91 11.67
CA LYS A 33 0.02 9.49 10.62
C LYS A 33 -0.39 8.08 10.22
N ILE A 34 -0.60 7.87 8.91
CA ILE A 34 -0.99 6.56 8.38
C ILE A 34 0.18 6.02 7.57
N ASN A 35 0.69 4.87 7.99
CA ASN A 35 1.76 4.17 7.30
C ASN A 35 1.18 3.07 6.43
N TYR A 36 1.64 2.99 5.18
CA TYR A 36 1.25 1.98 4.22
C TYR A 36 2.48 1.15 3.89
N LYS A 37 2.38 -0.16 4.09
CA LYS A 37 3.45 -1.10 3.75
C LYS A 37 2.91 -2.12 2.77
N LEU A 38 3.53 -2.20 1.61
CA LEU A 38 3.18 -3.18 0.60
C LEU A 38 4.17 -4.32 0.66
N TYR A 39 3.66 -5.52 0.86
CA TYR A 39 4.47 -6.74 0.92
C TYR A 39 4.18 -7.63 -0.28
N ILE A 40 5.17 -8.42 -0.66
CA ILE A 40 4.99 -9.49 -1.65
C ILE A 40 5.25 -10.83 -0.99
N LEU A 41 4.34 -11.78 -1.22
CA LEU A 41 4.48 -13.17 -0.79
C LEU A 41 4.64 -14.02 -2.03
N THR A 42 5.75 -14.77 -2.13
CA THR A 42 6.01 -15.66 -3.25
C THR A 42 5.83 -17.12 -2.83
N LYS A 43 5.70 -18.01 -3.81
CA LYS A 43 5.57 -19.45 -3.54
C LYS A 43 6.83 -20.04 -2.90
N ASP A 44 7.98 -19.49 -3.25
CA ASP A 44 9.28 -20.00 -2.80
C ASP A 44 9.68 -19.44 -1.44
N ASP A 45 9.16 -18.27 -1.08
CA ASP A 45 9.44 -17.62 0.19
C ASP A 45 8.11 -17.30 0.89
N LYS A 46 7.85 -18.02 1.98
CA LYS A 46 6.62 -17.84 2.74
C LYS A 46 6.64 -16.62 3.67
N THR A 47 7.78 -15.95 3.78
CA THR A 47 7.91 -14.73 4.57
C THR A 47 7.62 -13.52 3.69
N PRO A 48 6.61 -12.71 4.01
CA PRO A 48 6.32 -11.51 3.23
C PRO A 48 7.50 -10.55 3.23
N LYS A 49 7.83 -10.04 2.04
CA LYS A 49 8.92 -9.08 1.85
C LYS A 49 8.33 -7.70 1.58
N GLU A 50 8.73 -6.71 2.36
CA GLU A 50 8.32 -5.33 2.15
C GLU A 50 8.98 -4.78 0.87
N ILE A 51 8.16 -4.29 -0.06
CA ILE A 51 8.64 -3.77 -1.34
C ILE A 51 8.31 -2.30 -1.56
N LEU A 52 7.40 -1.74 -0.77
CA LEU A 52 7.04 -0.33 -0.85
C LEU A 52 6.57 0.17 0.52
N PHE A 53 7.06 1.33 0.89
CA PHE A 53 6.62 2.03 2.11
C PHE A 53 6.29 3.47 1.74
N PHE A 54 5.14 3.94 2.18
CA PHE A 54 4.76 5.34 2.08
C PHE A 54 3.85 5.73 3.24
N SER A 55 3.74 7.01 3.51
CA SER A 55 2.92 7.48 4.62
C SER A 55 2.15 8.74 4.24
N SER A 56 1.05 8.95 4.94
CA SER A 56 0.18 10.11 4.78
C SER A 56 -0.21 10.63 6.15
N THR A 57 -0.74 11.84 6.18
CA THR A 57 -1.23 12.48 7.40
C THR A 57 -2.72 12.73 7.26
N LEU A 58 -3.51 12.22 8.20
CA LEU A 58 -4.94 12.49 8.28
C LEU A 58 -5.18 13.64 9.24
N THR A 59 -5.74 14.73 8.74
CA THR A 59 -6.11 15.91 9.53
C THR A 59 -7.63 16.05 9.54
N PRO A 60 -8.21 16.89 10.43
CA PRO A 60 -9.65 17.04 10.54
C PRO A 60 -10.37 17.46 9.25
N GLY A 61 -9.68 18.07 8.30
CA GLY A 61 -10.28 18.47 7.03
C GLY A 61 -10.24 17.43 5.93
N ASN A 62 -9.56 16.29 6.17
CA ASN A 62 -9.40 15.24 5.17
C ASN A 62 -10.51 14.20 5.26
N VAL A 63 -10.85 13.63 4.09
CA VAL A 63 -11.80 12.52 3.99
C VAL A 63 -11.01 11.23 3.71
N ILE A 64 -11.39 10.12 4.35
CA ILE A 64 -10.70 8.82 4.21
C ILE A 64 -10.67 8.38 2.74
N SER A 65 -11.73 8.64 1.97
CA SER A 65 -11.77 8.28 0.55
C SER A 65 -10.68 8.98 -0.27
N ASP A 66 -10.31 10.21 0.12
CA ASP A 66 -9.23 10.93 -0.56
C ASP A 66 -7.86 10.28 -0.29
N LEU A 67 -7.67 9.75 0.92
CA LEU A 67 -6.47 9.01 1.28
C LEU A 67 -6.38 7.68 0.53
N ASP A 68 -7.51 6.99 0.36
CA ASP A 68 -7.56 5.75 -0.40
C ASP A 68 -7.21 6.00 -1.87
N GLU A 69 -7.70 7.09 -2.45
CA GLU A 69 -7.37 7.48 -3.81
C GLU A 69 -5.88 7.81 -3.95
N TRP A 70 -5.34 8.57 -3.01
CA TRP A 70 -3.92 8.91 -2.99
C TRP A 70 -3.04 7.66 -2.86
N ALA A 71 -3.39 6.75 -1.95
CA ALA A 71 -2.65 5.50 -1.77
C ALA A 71 -2.71 4.63 -3.03
N THR A 72 -3.85 4.58 -3.70
CA THR A 72 -4.00 3.89 -4.99
C THR A 72 -3.06 4.46 -6.02
N GLN A 73 -2.94 5.78 -6.13
CA GLN A 73 -2.03 6.45 -7.06
C GLN A 73 -0.57 6.11 -6.75
N GLU A 74 -0.20 6.06 -5.47
CA GLU A 74 1.17 5.71 -5.08
C GLU A 74 1.52 4.27 -5.48
N ILE A 75 0.59 3.34 -5.30
CA ILE A 75 0.79 1.94 -5.69
C ILE A 75 0.87 1.82 -7.22
N LEU A 76 0.00 2.52 -7.95
CA LEU A 76 0.03 2.52 -9.41
C LEU A 76 1.33 3.07 -9.94
N ARG A 77 1.85 4.16 -9.36
CA ARG A 77 3.12 4.74 -9.75
C ARG A 77 4.26 3.72 -9.57
N PHE A 78 4.27 3.01 -8.46
CA PHE A 78 5.24 1.96 -8.19
C PHE A 78 5.19 0.85 -9.25
N VAL A 79 3.99 0.41 -9.63
CA VAL A 79 3.80 -0.63 -10.65
C VAL A 79 4.23 -0.14 -12.04
N ILE A 80 3.86 1.09 -12.41
CA ILE A 80 4.20 1.69 -13.71
C ILE A 80 5.72 1.80 -13.86
N HIS A 81 6.43 2.08 -12.78
CA HIS A 81 7.91 2.16 -12.79
C HIS A 81 8.59 0.80 -12.66
N GLY A 82 7.86 -0.28 -12.80
CA GLY A 82 8.43 -1.63 -12.84
C GLY A 82 8.65 -2.27 -11.48
N GLY A 83 8.00 -1.78 -10.41
CA GLY A 83 8.17 -2.31 -9.05
C GLY A 83 7.77 -3.77 -8.90
N LEU A 84 6.90 -4.30 -9.76
CA LEU A 84 6.46 -5.69 -9.74
C LEU A 84 7.02 -6.52 -10.88
N ARG A 85 8.02 -6.01 -11.59
CA ARG A 85 8.57 -6.68 -12.79
C ARG A 85 9.01 -8.11 -12.50
N ASP A 86 9.65 -8.35 -11.36
CA ASP A 86 10.18 -9.66 -11.00
C ASP A 86 9.09 -10.68 -10.63
N TYR A 87 7.84 -10.22 -10.47
CA TYR A 87 6.72 -11.05 -10.00
C TYR A 87 5.62 -11.22 -11.06
N GLU A 88 5.84 -10.69 -12.24
CA GLU A 88 4.91 -10.81 -13.36
C GLU A 88 4.97 -12.16 -14.07
#